data_53bfcb8c2b5824fecba14e2d93c3c4d8
#
_entry.id   53bfcb8c2b5824fecba14e2d93c3c4d8
#
_cell.length_a   1.000
_cell.length_b   1.000
_cell.length_c   1.000
_cell.angle_alpha   90.00
_cell.angle_beta   90.00
_cell.angle_gamma   90.00
#
_symmetry.space_group_name_H-M   'P 1'
#
loop_
_entity.id
_entity.type
_entity.pdbx_description
1 polymer ?
#
loop_
_entity_poly.entity_id
_entity_poly.type
_entity_poly.pdbx_seq_one_letter_code
_entity_poly.pdbx_strand_id
1 'polypeptide(L)'
;MTARQVFELLGRYESRNVTFIEADGSWPIVWERARGTQVWDADGNKYLDLTAAFGVAAAGHANPRVVQAGQRQMAKLPHAMGDVHPHALKAELARELSRITFERWTVPVNAPPTPGEKTLQPTSIHPFPSWEGSAAGLKNAGVSGNPHNMRFRVVAAAKTIFCNSGFEAVEAALKTAILATGKRGVIAFEGAYHGLGYGALNTTHRAHFRSHFLPQLGGFGHFVPFPGVGRASPLPEDRFSDGLEAGKKEKRSRPVGTPLEQIDARIRRLFRRERIGAVLVEPVQVRGGVNIPRPEFLPLLRRLCNEHGALLILDEIYTGFGRTGKWFACEHSETVPDIICLGKALTGGFPLSGCVGRSDVMDAAWPPSTGEAIHTSTFLGHPVGCAMALAQIKEITRLQLVRRSSKLGSLLLEMLAELSGRRLPVSLSARGLGLLAGLEVCNRDGSPATQFAFRIIKSMLRRGFIVLPEGEHANVVSFTPPLTISGRQLQAAVAELAEILNDQ
;
A
#
# COMPACT_ATOMS: atom_id res chain seq x y z
N MET A 1 -18.93 -25.55 14.22
CA MET A 1 -18.46 -26.37 13.06
C MET A 1 -16.99 -26.67 13.24
N THR A 2 -16.56 -27.91 12.99
CA THR A 2 -15.11 -28.25 12.97
C THR A 2 -14.44 -27.69 11.73
N ALA A 3 -13.12 -27.53 11.75
CA ALA A 3 -12.37 -27.07 10.58
C ALA A 3 -12.63 -27.94 9.35
N ARG A 4 -12.71 -29.27 9.52
CA ARG A 4 -13.04 -30.21 8.45
C ARG A 4 -14.40 -29.92 7.79
N GLN A 5 -15.45 -29.72 8.59
CA GLN A 5 -16.78 -29.39 8.07
C GLN A 5 -16.80 -28.08 7.27
N VAL A 6 -16.02 -27.06 7.71
CA VAL A 6 -15.89 -25.80 6.99
C VAL A 6 -15.21 -26.05 5.64
N PHE A 7 -14.12 -26.81 5.59
CA PHE A 7 -13.42 -27.11 4.33
C PHE A 7 -14.28 -27.93 3.36
N GLU A 8 -15.06 -28.90 3.85
CA GLU A 8 -16.01 -29.66 3.03
C GLU A 8 -17.06 -28.75 2.40
N LEU A 9 -17.61 -27.77 3.16
CA LEU A 9 -18.57 -26.79 2.63
C LEU A 9 -17.93 -25.84 1.64
N LEU A 10 -16.74 -25.30 1.91
CA LEU A 10 -16.01 -24.45 0.96
C LEU A 10 -15.69 -25.21 -0.32
N GLY A 11 -15.20 -26.45 -0.22
CA GLY A 11 -14.92 -27.29 -1.39
C GLY A 11 -16.14 -27.58 -2.26
N ARG A 12 -17.34 -27.57 -1.68
CA ARG A 12 -18.61 -27.83 -2.37
C ARG A 12 -19.27 -26.56 -2.94
N TYR A 13 -19.19 -25.43 -2.22
CA TYR A 13 -20.03 -24.26 -2.50
C TYR A 13 -19.24 -22.99 -2.84
N GLU A 14 -17.93 -22.91 -2.51
CA GLU A 14 -17.11 -21.82 -2.94
C GLU A 14 -16.50 -22.09 -4.32
N SER A 15 -16.31 -21.04 -5.12
CA SER A 15 -15.62 -21.17 -6.40
C SER A 15 -14.17 -21.63 -6.20
N ARG A 16 -13.67 -22.45 -7.12
CA ARG A 16 -12.25 -22.87 -7.11
C ARG A 16 -11.33 -21.66 -7.22
N ASN A 17 -10.11 -21.80 -6.72
CA ASN A 17 -9.06 -20.76 -6.77
C ASN A 17 -9.40 -19.49 -5.96
N VAL A 18 -10.21 -19.62 -4.89
CA VAL A 18 -10.47 -18.58 -3.89
C VAL A 18 -9.75 -18.94 -2.60
N THR A 19 -10.22 -19.94 -1.86
CA THR A 19 -9.53 -20.44 -0.67
C THR A 19 -8.62 -21.60 -1.04
N PHE A 20 -7.31 -21.46 -0.77
CA PHE A 20 -6.37 -22.57 -0.93
C PHE A 20 -6.40 -23.49 0.28
N ILE A 21 -6.69 -24.77 0.05
CA ILE A 21 -6.73 -25.82 1.08
C ILE A 21 -5.76 -26.92 0.63
N GLU A 22 -4.79 -27.27 1.48
CA GLU A 22 -3.91 -28.42 1.22
C GLU A 22 -4.65 -29.72 1.35
N ALA A 23 -4.29 -30.69 0.50
CA ALA A 23 -4.97 -31.99 0.44
C ALA A 23 -4.90 -32.80 1.75
N ASP A 24 -3.83 -32.57 2.54
CA ASP A 24 -3.64 -33.21 3.85
C ASP A 24 -4.33 -32.47 5.01
N GLY A 25 -5.00 -31.33 4.72
CA GLY A 25 -5.68 -30.50 5.72
C GLY A 25 -4.75 -29.77 6.68
N SER A 26 -3.44 -29.79 6.46
CA SER A 26 -2.45 -29.12 7.35
C SER A 26 -2.45 -27.60 7.21
N TRP A 27 -3.06 -27.06 6.16
CA TRP A 27 -3.16 -25.64 5.85
C TRP A 27 -4.44 -25.36 5.03
N PRO A 28 -5.17 -24.27 5.31
CA PRO A 28 -5.02 -23.28 6.38
C PRO A 28 -5.69 -23.74 7.69
N ILE A 29 -5.69 -22.87 8.72
CA ILE A 29 -6.58 -23.04 9.90
C ILE A 29 -7.88 -22.28 9.68
N VAL A 30 -8.96 -22.69 10.30
CA VAL A 30 -10.26 -22.00 10.26
C VAL A 30 -10.38 -21.09 11.48
N TRP A 31 -10.34 -19.79 11.29
CA TRP A 31 -10.49 -18.81 12.37
C TRP A 31 -11.93 -18.78 12.89
N GLU A 32 -12.09 -18.87 14.21
CA GLU A 32 -13.39 -18.73 14.88
C GLU A 32 -13.50 -17.37 15.57
N ARG A 33 -12.47 -16.96 16.29
CA ARG A 33 -12.44 -15.68 17.03
C ARG A 33 -11.04 -15.12 17.13
N ALA A 34 -10.95 -13.80 17.32
CA ALA A 34 -9.67 -13.15 17.54
C ALA A 34 -9.81 -12.00 18.55
N ARG A 35 -8.78 -11.74 19.36
CA ARG A 35 -8.75 -10.64 20.31
C ARG A 35 -7.32 -10.17 20.58
N GLY A 36 -7.07 -8.87 20.46
CA GLY A 36 -5.73 -8.30 20.65
C GLY A 36 -4.75 -8.85 19.63
N THR A 37 -3.77 -9.64 20.08
CA THR A 37 -2.78 -10.30 19.23
C THR A 37 -3.05 -11.81 19.05
N GLN A 38 -4.15 -12.30 19.59
CA GLN A 38 -4.48 -13.73 19.65
C GLN A 38 -5.60 -14.08 18.70
N VAL A 39 -5.49 -15.25 18.08
CA VAL A 39 -6.51 -15.89 17.25
C VAL A 39 -6.80 -17.28 17.82
N TRP A 40 -8.03 -17.73 17.73
CA TRP A 40 -8.44 -19.11 18.02
C TRP A 40 -9.08 -19.69 16.78
N ASP A 41 -8.71 -20.92 16.48
CA ASP A 41 -9.32 -21.69 15.39
C ASP A 41 -10.62 -22.38 15.83
N ALA A 42 -11.31 -23.01 14.88
CA ALA A 42 -12.56 -23.73 15.09
C ALA A 42 -12.39 -25.01 15.94
N ASP A 43 -11.16 -25.48 16.11
CA ASP A 43 -10.84 -26.66 16.93
C ASP A 43 -10.36 -26.24 18.35
N GLY A 44 -10.38 -24.93 18.65
CA GLY A 44 -10.07 -24.36 19.97
C GLY A 44 -8.59 -24.06 20.20
N ASN A 45 -7.72 -24.30 19.23
CA ASN A 45 -6.31 -23.97 19.35
C ASN A 45 -6.09 -22.46 19.35
N LYS A 46 -5.08 -22.01 20.08
CA LYS A 46 -4.75 -20.59 20.24
C LYS A 46 -3.43 -20.25 19.57
N TYR A 47 -3.43 -19.15 18.83
CA TYR A 47 -2.28 -18.67 18.05
C TYR A 47 -1.94 -17.22 18.38
N LEU A 48 -0.64 -16.89 18.33
CA LEU A 48 -0.16 -15.51 18.25
C LEU A 48 -0.15 -15.10 16.78
N ASP A 49 -0.96 -14.08 16.44
CA ASP A 49 -1.03 -13.56 15.08
C ASP A 49 0.10 -12.54 14.83
N LEU A 50 1.02 -12.92 13.96
CA LEU A 50 2.10 -12.04 13.49
C LEU A 50 1.81 -11.44 12.11
N THR A 51 0.54 -11.42 11.68
CA THR A 51 0.09 -10.92 10.37
C THR A 51 -0.88 -9.75 10.46
N ALA A 52 -1.51 -9.55 11.64
CA ALA A 52 -2.64 -8.62 11.83
C ALA A 52 -3.73 -8.78 10.75
N ALA A 53 -3.99 -10.01 10.29
CA ALA A 53 -4.89 -10.29 9.17
C ALA A 53 -4.56 -9.41 7.94
N PHE A 54 -3.37 -9.57 7.40
CA PHE A 54 -2.82 -8.72 6.32
C PHE A 54 -2.68 -7.23 6.69
N GLY A 55 -2.31 -6.95 7.95
CA GLY A 55 -2.11 -5.56 8.41
C GLY A 55 -3.39 -4.82 8.79
N VAL A 56 -4.55 -5.48 8.77
CA VAL A 56 -5.87 -4.86 9.05
C VAL A 56 -6.03 -4.54 10.54
N ALA A 57 -5.72 -5.47 11.44
CA ALA A 57 -5.93 -5.34 12.89
C ALA A 57 -4.84 -4.51 13.58
N ALA A 58 -4.58 -3.29 13.11
CA ALA A 58 -3.50 -2.45 13.64
C ALA A 58 -3.64 -2.17 15.14
N ALA A 59 -4.83 -1.79 15.63
CA ALA A 59 -5.09 -1.58 17.06
C ALA A 59 -5.43 -2.86 17.84
N GLY A 60 -5.12 -4.02 17.26
CA GLY A 60 -5.46 -5.34 17.78
C GLY A 60 -6.82 -5.84 17.32
N HIS A 61 -6.93 -7.16 17.21
CA HIS A 61 -8.20 -7.80 16.86
C HIS A 61 -9.29 -7.46 17.86
N ALA A 62 -10.51 -7.27 17.36
CA ALA A 62 -11.70 -6.97 18.16
C ALA A 62 -11.44 -5.87 19.22
N ASN A 63 -10.76 -4.80 18.83
CA ASN A 63 -10.54 -3.66 19.75
C ASN A 63 -11.87 -3.17 20.29
N PRO A 64 -12.09 -3.17 21.63
CA PRO A 64 -13.41 -2.93 22.21
C PRO A 64 -14.02 -1.57 21.82
N ARG A 65 -13.20 -0.53 21.70
CA ARG A 65 -13.69 0.81 21.34
C ARG A 65 -14.10 0.91 19.89
N VAL A 66 -13.36 0.24 18.99
CA VAL A 66 -13.67 0.17 17.57
C VAL A 66 -14.93 -0.66 17.33
N VAL A 67 -15.02 -1.85 17.96
CA VAL A 67 -16.20 -2.71 17.88
C VAL A 67 -17.44 -1.99 18.42
N GLN A 68 -17.35 -1.36 19.59
CA GLN A 68 -18.46 -0.62 20.19
C GLN A 68 -18.93 0.54 19.31
N ALA A 69 -18.01 1.27 18.65
CA ALA A 69 -18.37 2.32 17.69
C ALA A 69 -19.18 1.75 16.52
N GLY A 70 -18.74 0.63 15.96
CA GLY A 70 -19.47 -0.07 14.89
C GLY A 70 -20.85 -0.55 15.35
N GLN A 71 -20.94 -1.21 16.48
CA GLN A 71 -22.21 -1.71 17.06
C GLN A 71 -23.22 -0.60 17.29
N ARG A 72 -22.81 0.51 17.91
CA ARG A 72 -23.68 1.68 18.14
C ARG A 72 -24.17 2.27 16.82
N GLN A 73 -23.28 2.40 15.85
CA GLN A 73 -23.65 2.96 14.55
C GLN A 73 -24.56 2.02 13.76
N MET A 74 -24.33 0.72 13.82
CA MET A 74 -25.18 -0.29 13.18
C MET A 74 -26.62 -0.27 13.77
N ALA A 75 -26.75 -0.11 15.09
CA ALA A 75 -28.06 0.03 15.74
C ALA A 75 -28.77 1.34 15.40
N LYS A 76 -28.01 2.40 15.04
CA LYS A 76 -28.58 3.73 14.74
C LYS A 76 -28.92 3.91 13.25
N LEU A 77 -27.97 3.58 12.38
CA LEU A 77 -28.06 3.76 10.92
C LEU A 77 -27.07 2.81 10.24
N PRO A 78 -27.50 1.61 9.84
CA PRO A 78 -26.61 0.62 9.23
C PRO A 78 -26.18 1.03 7.81
N HIS A 79 -27.03 1.75 7.06
CA HIS A 79 -26.76 2.20 5.70
C HIS A 79 -27.33 3.59 5.45
N ALA A 80 -26.72 4.33 4.51
CA ALA A 80 -27.19 5.62 4.01
C ALA A 80 -26.87 5.71 2.52
N MET A 81 -27.60 6.56 1.80
CA MET A 81 -27.38 6.82 0.36
C MET A 81 -26.21 7.82 0.22
N GLY A 82 -24.96 7.31 0.30
CA GLY A 82 -23.77 8.12 0.53
C GLY A 82 -23.51 9.24 -0.47
N ASP A 83 -23.99 9.13 -1.69
CA ASP A 83 -23.90 10.14 -2.76
C ASP A 83 -25.12 11.06 -2.87
N VAL A 84 -26.32 10.58 -2.43
CA VAL A 84 -27.57 11.35 -2.53
C VAL A 84 -27.97 11.94 -1.17
N HIS A 85 -28.00 11.12 -0.12
CA HIS A 85 -28.33 11.52 1.25
C HIS A 85 -27.21 11.12 2.20
N PRO A 86 -26.15 11.94 2.34
CA PRO A 86 -24.99 11.63 3.15
C PRO A 86 -25.29 11.70 4.65
N HIS A 87 -24.38 11.16 5.46
CA HIS A 87 -24.46 11.20 6.91
C HIS A 87 -23.23 11.92 7.52
N ALA A 88 -23.36 12.41 8.75
CA ALA A 88 -22.37 13.22 9.42
C ALA A 88 -20.98 12.54 9.53
N LEU A 89 -20.95 11.24 9.88
CA LEU A 89 -19.67 10.51 10.06
C LEU A 89 -18.83 10.43 8.78
N LYS A 90 -19.46 10.47 7.59
CA LYS A 90 -18.74 10.54 6.32
C LYS A 90 -17.96 11.86 6.22
N ALA A 91 -18.60 12.98 6.55
CA ALA A 91 -17.96 14.30 6.54
C ALA A 91 -16.87 14.41 7.63
N GLU A 92 -17.16 13.90 8.85
CA GLU A 92 -16.19 13.85 9.94
C GLU A 92 -14.95 13.05 9.59
N LEU A 93 -15.12 11.88 8.98
CA LEU A 93 -13.99 11.05 8.56
C LEU A 93 -13.20 11.70 7.41
N ALA A 94 -13.86 12.32 6.42
CA ALA A 94 -13.18 13.03 5.35
C ALA A 94 -12.29 14.16 5.92
N ARG A 95 -12.81 14.94 6.88
CA ARG A 95 -12.03 15.96 7.61
C ARG A 95 -10.88 15.35 8.40
N GLU A 96 -11.11 14.25 9.10
CA GLU A 96 -10.06 13.60 9.90
C GLU A 96 -8.95 13.03 9.01
N LEU A 97 -9.28 12.44 7.83
CA LEU A 97 -8.29 11.99 6.86
C LEU A 97 -7.48 13.16 6.29
N SER A 98 -8.11 14.29 5.96
CA SER A 98 -7.40 15.52 5.57
C SER A 98 -6.41 15.96 6.66
N ARG A 99 -6.87 16.00 7.93
CA ARG A 99 -6.08 16.43 9.08
C ARG A 99 -4.85 15.56 9.34
N ILE A 100 -4.97 14.23 9.22
CA ILE A 100 -3.84 13.29 9.48
C ILE A 100 -2.93 13.07 8.28
N THR A 101 -3.30 13.59 7.10
CA THR A 101 -2.50 13.53 5.87
C THR A 101 -2.04 14.92 5.46
N PHE A 102 -2.64 15.54 4.47
CA PHE A 102 -2.15 16.75 3.79
C PHE A 102 -2.05 17.97 4.70
N GLU A 103 -2.98 18.19 5.64
CA GLU A 103 -2.88 19.31 6.58
C GLU A 103 -1.66 19.20 7.51
N ARG A 104 -1.26 17.97 7.86
CA ARG A 104 -0.03 17.76 8.65
C ARG A 104 1.26 17.98 7.86
N TRP A 105 1.23 17.75 6.56
CA TRP A 105 2.41 17.85 5.70
C TRP A 105 2.62 19.26 5.13
N THR A 106 1.62 20.13 5.25
CA THR A 106 1.75 21.53 4.82
C THR A 106 2.45 22.35 5.90
N VAL A 107 3.56 22.98 5.53
CA VAL A 107 4.22 23.98 6.39
C VAL A 107 3.40 25.28 6.32
N PRO A 108 3.08 25.92 7.45
CA PRO A 108 2.42 27.24 7.45
C PRO A 108 3.22 28.23 6.61
N VAL A 109 2.52 29.04 5.80
CA VAL A 109 3.11 30.07 4.91
C VAL A 109 4.01 31.08 5.65
N ASN A 110 3.96 31.10 6.99
CA ASN A 110 4.71 32.02 7.86
C ASN A 110 5.93 31.35 8.55
N ALA A 111 6.31 30.13 8.20
CA ALA A 111 7.56 29.56 8.71
C ALA A 111 8.74 30.24 7.97
N PRO A 112 9.76 30.74 8.69
CA PRO A 112 10.93 31.33 8.03
C PRO A 112 11.63 30.24 7.19
N PRO A 113 12.15 30.58 5.97
CA PRO A 113 12.83 29.62 5.12
C PRO A 113 14.05 29.04 5.86
N THR A 114 14.19 27.73 5.78
CA THR A 114 15.37 27.03 6.34
C THR A 114 16.62 27.50 5.59
N PRO A 115 17.72 27.81 6.27
CA PRO A 115 18.95 28.26 5.61
C PRO A 115 19.46 27.20 4.63
N GLY A 116 19.47 27.48 3.33
CA GLY A 116 19.94 26.60 2.27
C GLY A 116 18.89 26.15 1.26
N GLU A 117 17.62 26.40 1.47
CA GLU A 117 16.55 26.10 0.52
C GLU A 117 16.56 27.08 -0.66
N LYS A 118 17.05 26.60 -1.83
CA LYS A 118 16.82 27.32 -3.09
C LYS A 118 15.34 27.19 -3.41
N THR A 119 14.61 28.30 -3.39
CA THR A 119 13.25 28.42 -3.91
C THR A 119 13.19 27.97 -5.35
N LEU A 120 12.74 26.72 -5.59
CA LEU A 120 12.37 26.26 -6.91
C LEU A 120 11.14 27.04 -7.34
N GLN A 121 11.30 27.89 -8.35
CA GLN A 121 10.16 28.58 -8.98
C GLN A 121 9.26 27.51 -9.62
N PRO A 122 7.94 27.59 -9.39
CA PRO A 122 7.01 26.66 -10.00
C PRO A 122 6.92 26.93 -11.51
N THR A 123 7.18 25.90 -12.29
CA THR A 123 6.88 25.95 -13.73
C THR A 123 5.38 26.06 -13.92
N SER A 124 4.98 27.05 -14.75
CA SER A 124 3.60 27.34 -15.13
C SER A 124 2.91 26.08 -15.65
N ILE A 125 1.83 25.67 -14.97
CA ILE A 125 0.87 24.72 -15.54
C ILE A 125 0.10 25.53 -16.59
N HIS A 126 0.30 25.23 -17.88
CA HIS A 126 -0.51 25.78 -18.94
C HIS A 126 -1.96 25.34 -18.77
N PRO A 127 -2.96 26.23 -18.95
CA PRO A 127 -4.36 25.81 -18.94
C PRO A 127 -4.60 24.88 -20.13
N PHE A 128 -5.38 23.81 -19.85
CA PHE A 128 -5.74 22.78 -20.81
C PHE A 128 -6.51 23.37 -22.00
N PRO A 129 -6.37 22.80 -23.21
CA PRO A 129 -7.23 23.18 -24.33
C PRO A 129 -8.68 22.82 -23.98
N SER A 130 -9.56 23.81 -24.11
CA SER A 130 -11.00 23.69 -23.95
C SER A 130 -11.56 22.69 -24.96
N TRP A 131 -12.29 21.68 -24.47
CA TRP A 131 -13.15 20.88 -25.32
C TRP A 131 -14.40 21.73 -25.63
N GLU A 132 -14.50 22.18 -26.87
CA GLU A 132 -15.66 22.87 -27.37
C GLU A 132 -16.80 21.84 -27.61
N GLY A 133 -17.66 21.70 -26.62
CA GLY A 133 -19.00 21.16 -26.73
C GLY A 133 -19.98 22.24 -26.30
N SER A 134 -20.69 22.78 -27.29
CA SER A 134 -21.64 23.91 -27.24
C SER A 134 -22.43 24.06 -25.93
N ALA A 135 -22.26 25.16 -25.23
CA ALA A 135 -23.24 25.75 -24.34
C ALA A 135 -23.15 27.27 -24.46
N ALA A 136 -24.14 27.86 -25.08
CA ALA A 136 -24.37 29.29 -25.08
C ALA A 136 -24.75 29.76 -23.67
N GLY A 137 -24.12 30.86 -23.25
CA GLY A 137 -24.62 31.74 -22.22
C GLY A 137 -24.11 31.57 -20.82
N LEU A 138 -23.05 32.33 -20.49
CA LEU A 138 -22.90 33.07 -19.22
C LEU A 138 -21.80 34.12 -19.41
N LYS A 139 -22.25 35.39 -19.57
CA LYS A 139 -21.38 36.57 -19.60
C LYS A 139 -21.13 37.06 -18.17
N ASN A 140 -19.87 37.46 -17.95
CA ASN A 140 -19.38 38.49 -17.03
C ASN A 140 -19.50 38.31 -15.53
N ALA A 141 -18.37 37.97 -14.91
CA ALA A 141 -17.91 38.65 -13.70
C ALA A 141 -16.41 38.96 -13.85
N GLY A 142 -16.09 40.21 -14.06
CA GLY A 142 -14.72 40.70 -14.20
C GLY A 142 -13.98 40.62 -12.87
N VAL A 143 -12.81 39.99 -12.88
CA VAL A 143 -11.77 40.16 -11.87
C VAL A 143 -10.49 40.59 -12.58
N SER A 144 -10.21 41.88 -12.54
CA SER A 144 -8.92 42.47 -12.89
C SER A 144 -7.94 42.15 -11.75
N GLY A 145 -7.03 41.23 -11.95
CA GLY A 145 -5.95 40.91 -11.03
C GLY A 145 -4.64 40.72 -11.78
N ASN A 146 -3.66 41.52 -11.45
CA ASN A 146 -2.31 41.59 -12.03
C ASN A 146 -1.61 40.20 -12.00
N PRO A 147 -1.09 39.64 -13.13
CA PRO A 147 -0.61 38.23 -13.21
C PRO A 147 0.74 37.96 -12.51
N HIS A 148 1.36 38.94 -11.88
CA HIS A 148 2.71 38.81 -11.30
C HIS A 148 2.77 38.47 -9.79
N ASN A 149 1.65 38.12 -9.13
CA ASN A 149 1.62 37.81 -7.71
C ASN A 149 0.83 36.52 -7.39
N MET A 150 0.98 35.45 -8.19
CA MET A 150 0.51 34.13 -7.76
C MET A 150 1.49 33.56 -6.73
N ARG A 151 1.33 33.97 -5.47
CA ARG A 151 1.80 33.21 -4.32
C ARG A 151 1.03 31.91 -4.35
N PHE A 152 1.73 30.77 -4.58
CA PHE A 152 1.12 29.45 -4.45
C PHE A 152 0.46 29.37 -3.08
N ARG A 153 -0.86 29.29 -3.06
CA ARG A 153 -1.60 28.88 -1.89
C ARG A 153 -1.25 27.42 -1.68
N VAL A 154 -0.41 27.10 -0.71
CA VAL A 154 -0.22 25.74 -0.23
C VAL A 154 -1.60 25.25 0.17
N VAL A 155 -2.13 24.24 -0.51
CA VAL A 155 -3.46 23.76 -0.27
C VAL A 155 -3.43 23.00 1.05
N ALA A 156 -4.01 23.60 2.08
CA ALA A 156 -3.98 23.09 3.44
C ALA A 156 -4.92 21.88 3.66
N ALA A 157 -5.80 21.56 2.71
CA ALA A 157 -6.83 20.54 2.87
C ALA A 157 -6.74 19.43 1.79
N ALA A 158 -7.32 18.28 2.08
CA ALA A 158 -7.51 17.20 1.14
C ALA A 158 -8.99 16.87 0.95
N LYS A 159 -9.30 16.22 -0.18
CA LYS A 159 -10.64 15.66 -0.46
C LYS A 159 -10.55 14.14 -0.61
N THR A 160 -11.59 13.45 -0.16
CA THR A 160 -11.64 12.00 -0.11
C THR A 160 -12.77 11.46 -0.95
N ILE A 161 -12.45 10.46 -1.81
CA ILE A 161 -13.44 9.53 -2.36
C ILE A 161 -13.36 8.27 -1.51
N PHE A 162 -14.47 7.95 -0.82
CA PHE A 162 -14.56 6.71 -0.06
C PHE A 162 -14.89 5.53 -0.98
N CYS A 163 -14.37 4.37 -0.63
CA CYS A 163 -14.56 3.10 -1.32
C CYS A 163 -14.66 1.98 -0.27
N ASN A 164 -14.85 0.72 -0.70
CA ASN A 164 -15.00 -0.41 0.22
C ASN A 164 -13.69 -1.20 0.39
N SER A 165 -12.96 -1.40 -0.69
CA SER A 165 -11.72 -2.17 -0.71
C SER A 165 -10.53 -1.35 -1.20
N GLY A 166 -9.31 -1.82 -0.91
CA GLY A 166 -8.08 -1.10 -1.30
C GLY A 166 -7.99 -0.89 -2.81
N PHE A 167 -8.32 -1.89 -3.63
CA PHE A 167 -8.23 -1.73 -5.08
C PHE A 167 -9.21 -0.68 -5.61
N GLU A 168 -10.39 -0.51 -5.00
CA GLU A 168 -11.32 0.55 -5.40
C GLU A 168 -10.76 1.95 -5.11
N ALA A 169 -10.00 2.12 -4.02
CA ALA A 169 -9.29 3.37 -3.76
C ALA A 169 -8.21 3.64 -4.83
N VAL A 170 -7.52 2.61 -5.29
CA VAL A 170 -6.58 2.70 -6.43
C VAL A 170 -7.33 3.03 -7.72
N GLU A 171 -8.47 2.39 -8.01
CA GLU A 171 -9.33 2.72 -9.17
C GLU A 171 -9.75 4.21 -9.17
N ALA A 172 -10.16 4.72 -8.01
CA ALA A 172 -10.51 6.13 -7.84
C ALA A 172 -9.29 7.04 -8.10
N ALA A 173 -8.11 6.66 -7.63
CA ALA A 173 -6.87 7.40 -7.86
C ALA A 173 -6.46 7.40 -9.35
N LEU A 174 -6.58 6.27 -10.04
CA LEU A 174 -6.33 6.15 -11.49
C LEU A 174 -7.30 7.00 -12.32
N LYS A 175 -8.59 6.97 -11.95
CA LYS A 175 -9.61 7.86 -12.57
C LYS A 175 -9.30 9.32 -12.31
N THR A 176 -8.93 9.68 -11.08
CA THR A 176 -8.52 11.05 -10.76
C THR A 176 -7.32 11.49 -11.61
N ALA A 177 -6.34 10.61 -11.80
CA ALA A 177 -5.15 10.93 -12.58
C ALA A 177 -5.47 11.22 -14.05
N ILE A 178 -6.30 10.42 -14.71
CA ILE A 178 -6.67 10.68 -16.11
C ILE A 178 -7.55 11.92 -16.24
N LEU A 179 -8.47 12.16 -15.31
CA LEU A 179 -9.33 13.35 -15.32
C LEU A 179 -8.52 14.63 -15.09
N ALA A 180 -7.57 14.61 -14.14
CA ALA A 180 -6.74 15.78 -13.84
C ALA A 180 -5.69 16.07 -14.91
N THR A 181 -5.14 15.07 -15.60
CA THR A 181 -3.99 15.25 -16.50
C THR A 181 -4.33 15.08 -17.98
N GLY A 182 -5.45 14.46 -18.31
CA GLY A 182 -5.78 14.07 -19.68
C GLY A 182 -4.84 13.02 -20.28
N LYS A 183 -3.95 12.40 -19.47
CA LYS A 183 -2.93 11.45 -19.90
C LYS A 183 -3.27 10.07 -19.35
N ARG A 184 -3.31 9.04 -20.23
CA ARG A 184 -3.77 7.70 -19.84
C ARG A 184 -2.70 6.81 -19.19
N GLY A 185 -1.43 7.02 -19.49
CA GLY A 185 -0.34 6.16 -19.06
C GLY A 185 -0.05 6.29 -17.56
N VAL A 186 0.26 5.17 -16.92
CA VAL A 186 0.64 5.11 -15.49
C VAL A 186 1.93 4.32 -15.38
N ILE A 187 2.95 4.89 -14.74
CA ILE A 187 4.14 4.15 -14.34
C ILE A 187 3.84 3.41 -13.05
N ALA A 188 4.10 2.12 -13.03
CA ALA A 188 4.08 1.25 -11.85
C ALA A 188 5.42 0.51 -11.73
N PHE A 189 5.59 -0.33 -10.70
CA PHE A 189 6.88 -0.95 -10.43
C PHE A 189 6.81 -2.48 -10.46
N GLU A 190 7.91 -3.11 -10.87
CA GLU A 190 8.06 -4.55 -10.78
C GLU A 190 7.89 -5.01 -9.33
N GLY A 191 7.18 -6.11 -9.12
CA GLY A 191 6.82 -6.59 -7.78
C GLY A 191 5.59 -5.94 -7.14
N ALA A 192 5.04 -4.86 -7.72
CA ALA A 192 3.90 -4.13 -7.16
C ALA A 192 2.60 -4.96 -7.08
N TYR A 193 1.83 -4.69 -6.03
CA TYR A 193 0.49 -5.22 -5.83
C TYR A 193 -0.48 -4.11 -5.43
N HIS A 194 -1.29 -3.67 -6.36
CA HIS A 194 -2.28 -2.59 -6.18
C HIS A 194 -3.73 -3.08 -6.18
N GLY A 195 -3.92 -4.40 -6.17
CA GLY A 195 -5.24 -5.03 -6.21
C GLY A 195 -5.58 -5.67 -7.55
N LEU A 196 -6.79 -6.24 -7.65
CA LEU A 196 -7.18 -7.14 -8.73
C LEU A 196 -8.41 -6.65 -9.54
N GLY A 197 -8.95 -5.46 -9.25
CA GLY A 197 -9.89 -4.80 -10.17
C GLY A 197 -9.19 -4.45 -11.49
N TYR A 198 -9.89 -4.41 -12.61
CA TYR A 198 -9.26 -4.30 -13.94
C TYR A 198 -8.39 -3.05 -14.13
N GLY A 199 -8.73 -1.92 -13.53
CA GLY A 199 -7.86 -0.75 -13.53
C GLY A 199 -6.60 -0.98 -12.70
N ALA A 200 -6.75 -1.38 -11.44
CA ALA A 200 -5.66 -1.70 -10.53
C ALA A 200 -4.78 -2.85 -11.05
N LEU A 201 -5.38 -3.85 -11.70
CA LEU A 201 -4.67 -4.98 -12.29
C LEU A 201 -3.73 -4.58 -13.44
N ASN A 202 -4.00 -3.46 -14.14
CA ASN A 202 -3.04 -2.90 -15.11
C ASN A 202 -1.75 -2.44 -14.45
N THR A 203 -1.76 -2.12 -13.17
CA THR A 203 -0.61 -1.62 -12.40
C THR A 203 -0.07 -2.62 -11.37
N THR A 204 -0.73 -3.77 -11.17
CA THR A 204 -0.22 -4.92 -10.40
C THR A 204 0.71 -5.73 -11.29
N HIS A 205 1.97 -6.00 -10.82
CA HIS A 205 3.01 -6.55 -11.70
C HIS A 205 2.93 -8.06 -11.90
N ARG A 206 2.68 -8.84 -10.82
CA ARG A 206 2.88 -10.30 -10.84
C ARG A 206 2.04 -11.00 -11.92
N ALA A 207 2.72 -11.75 -12.79
CA ALA A 207 2.11 -12.53 -13.89
C ALA A 207 1.00 -13.47 -13.40
N HIS A 208 1.17 -14.06 -12.21
CA HIS A 208 0.17 -14.93 -11.56
C HIS A 208 -1.22 -14.29 -11.53
N PHE A 209 -1.33 -13.00 -11.29
CA PHE A 209 -2.63 -12.30 -11.20
C PHE A 209 -3.13 -11.80 -12.56
N ARG A 210 -2.23 -11.56 -13.52
CA ARG A 210 -2.53 -10.83 -14.76
C ARG A 210 -2.68 -11.69 -15.99
N SER A 211 -1.90 -12.76 -16.09
CA SER A 211 -1.73 -13.52 -17.34
C SER A 211 -3.05 -13.97 -17.96
N HIS A 212 -4.00 -14.40 -17.15
CA HIS A 212 -5.31 -14.87 -17.62
C HIS A 212 -6.24 -13.75 -18.12
N PHE A 213 -5.98 -12.50 -17.74
CA PHE A 213 -6.83 -11.35 -18.03
C PHE A 213 -6.20 -10.34 -18.99
N LEU A 214 -4.97 -10.59 -19.46
CA LEU A 214 -4.25 -9.69 -20.38
C LEU A 214 -5.08 -9.21 -21.56
N PRO A 215 -5.90 -10.06 -22.24
CA PRO A 215 -6.72 -9.62 -23.38
C PRO A 215 -7.77 -8.56 -23.04
N GLN A 216 -8.16 -8.45 -21.76
CA GLN A 216 -9.18 -7.50 -21.28
C GLN A 216 -8.58 -6.28 -20.58
N LEU A 217 -7.25 -6.24 -20.38
CA LEU A 217 -6.59 -5.11 -19.74
C LEU A 217 -6.35 -3.97 -20.72
N GLY A 218 -6.55 -2.74 -20.29
CA GLY A 218 -6.38 -1.54 -21.11
C GLY A 218 -4.93 -1.20 -21.51
N GLY A 219 -3.93 -1.92 -20.98
CA GLY A 219 -2.52 -1.79 -21.36
C GLY A 219 -1.90 -0.42 -21.04
N PHE A 220 -2.43 0.31 -20.06
CA PHE A 220 -1.94 1.64 -19.71
C PHE A 220 -0.86 1.65 -18.60
N GLY A 221 -0.59 0.50 -17.97
CA GLY A 221 0.44 0.36 -16.94
C GLY A 221 1.81 0.05 -17.55
N HIS A 222 2.81 0.87 -17.24
CA HIS A 222 4.20 0.72 -17.68
C HIS A 222 5.08 0.38 -16.49
N PHE A 223 5.75 -0.78 -16.52
CA PHE A 223 6.53 -1.25 -15.38
C PHE A 223 8.00 -0.82 -15.46
N VAL A 224 8.52 -0.39 -14.30
CA VAL A 224 9.90 -0.01 -14.08
C VAL A 224 10.43 -0.81 -12.89
N PRO A 225 11.72 -1.21 -12.86
CA PRO A 225 12.28 -1.89 -11.71
C PRO A 225 12.08 -1.09 -10.40
N PHE A 226 11.72 -1.81 -9.32
CA PHE A 226 11.67 -1.22 -7.99
C PHE A 226 13.08 -1.29 -7.35
N PRO A 227 13.58 -0.23 -6.69
CA PRO A 227 14.89 -0.24 -6.05
C PRO A 227 14.84 -1.06 -4.76
N GLY A 228 14.92 -2.38 -4.89
CA GLY A 228 14.91 -3.30 -3.76
C GLY A 228 16.29 -3.64 -3.25
N VAL A 229 16.38 -4.13 -2.02
CA VAL A 229 17.56 -4.75 -1.47
C VAL A 229 17.69 -6.16 -2.06
N GLY A 230 18.65 -6.33 -2.98
CA GLY A 230 19.10 -7.63 -3.45
C GLY A 230 18.32 -8.25 -4.60
N ARG A 231 19.01 -8.46 -5.69
CA ARG A 231 18.80 -9.13 -6.98
C ARG A 231 18.29 -8.24 -8.10
N ALA A 232 19.23 -7.89 -9.00
CA ALA A 232 18.89 -7.65 -10.37
C ALA A 232 18.29 -8.96 -10.93
N SER A 233 16.98 -9.02 -11.16
CA SER A 233 16.46 -9.90 -12.19
C SER A 233 17.18 -9.50 -13.48
N PRO A 234 17.71 -10.43 -14.30
CA PRO A 234 18.15 -10.07 -15.63
C PRO A 234 16.96 -9.39 -16.30
N LEU A 235 17.18 -8.17 -16.77
CA LEU A 235 16.20 -7.44 -17.56
C LEU A 235 15.72 -8.38 -18.67
N PRO A 236 14.40 -8.53 -18.91
CA PRO A 236 13.94 -9.12 -20.16
C PRO A 236 14.61 -8.30 -21.26
N GLU A 237 15.42 -8.95 -22.08
CA GLU A 237 15.98 -8.31 -23.27
C GLU A 237 14.82 -7.71 -24.05
N ASP A 238 14.87 -6.41 -24.28
CA ASP A 238 13.93 -5.72 -25.15
C ASP A 238 13.89 -6.49 -26.48
N ARG A 239 12.77 -7.11 -26.84
CA ARG A 239 12.58 -7.82 -28.12
C ARG A 239 12.62 -6.88 -29.33
N PHE A 240 13.34 -5.77 -29.21
CA PHE A 240 13.64 -4.83 -30.27
C PHE A 240 15.08 -4.30 -30.10
N SER A 241 16.07 -5.18 -30.40
CA SER A 241 17.39 -4.70 -30.78
C SER A 241 17.86 -5.52 -31.96
N ASP A 242 17.97 -4.84 -33.09
CA ASP A 242 18.77 -5.30 -34.23
C ASP A 242 20.19 -5.61 -33.76
N GLY A 243 20.71 -6.72 -34.32
CA GLY A 243 21.94 -7.38 -33.93
C GLY A 243 23.15 -6.47 -33.77
N LEU A 244 23.96 -6.81 -32.77
CA LEU A 244 25.43 -6.68 -32.80
C LEU A 244 26.07 -7.48 -31.66
N GLU A 245 26.82 -8.48 -32.06
CA GLU A 245 27.99 -9.17 -31.52
C GLU A 245 28.12 -9.54 -30.03
N ALA A 246 28.19 -10.85 -29.82
CA ALA A 246 28.66 -11.53 -28.62
C ALA A 246 30.13 -11.22 -28.34
N GLY A 247 30.45 -10.62 -27.18
CA GLY A 247 31.83 -10.35 -26.74
C GLY A 247 32.01 -10.35 -25.24
N LYS A 248 32.71 -11.39 -24.76
CA LYS A 248 33.42 -11.51 -23.46
C LYS A 248 32.65 -11.44 -22.15
N LYS A 249 32.45 -12.59 -21.52
CA LYS A 249 32.03 -12.76 -20.11
C LYS A 249 33.11 -12.26 -19.15
N GLU A 250 33.01 -11.04 -18.68
CA GLU A 250 33.66 -10.58 -17.46
C GLU A 250 32.86 -11.06 -16.23
N LYS A 251 33.57 -11.68 -15.26
CA LYS A 251 33.03 -12.00 -13.94
C LYS A 251 32.80 -10.68 -13.18
N ARG A 252 31.64 -10.06 -13.36
CA ARG A 252 31.23 -8.89 -12.57
C ARG A 252 30.63 -9.34 -11.25
N SER A 253 31.15 -8.81 -10.15
CA SER A 253 30.52 -8.83 -8.84
C SER A 253 29.06 -8.38 -8.96
N ARG A 254 28.10 -9.18 -8.43
CA ARG A 254 26.66 -8.96 -8.55
C ARG A 254 26.29 -7.57 -7.99
N PRO A 255 25.66 -6.69 -8.77
CA PRO A 255 25.17 -5.43 -8.24
C PRO A 255 24.00 -5.68 -7.29
N VAL A 256 24.05 -5.04 -6.13
CA VAL A 256 22.99 -5.05 -5.12
C VAL A 256 21.89 -4.08 -5.56
N GLY A 257 20.84 -4.59 -6.21
CA GLY A 257 19.68 -3.83 -6.67
C GLY A 257 19.88 -3.00 -7.94
N THR A 258 18.78 -2.49 -8.53
CA THR A 258 18.85 -1.57 -9.68
C THR A 258 19.25 -0.18 -9.19
N PRO A 259 20.33 0.45 -9.71
CA PRO A 259 20.72 1.80 -9.35
C PRO A 259 19.60 2.82 -9.65
N LEU A 260 19.48 3.84 -8.78
CA LEU A 260 18.46 4.89 -8.95
C LEU A 260 18.62 5.65 -10.27
N GLU A 261 19.84 5.80 -10.76
CA GLU A 261 20.14 6.46 -12.04
C GLU A 261 19.55 5.69 -13.23
N GLN A 262 19.54 4.37 -13.18
CA GLN A 262 18.90 3.55 -14.23
C GLN A 262 17.39 3.65 -14.18
N ILE A 263 16.80 3.71 -12.97
CA ILE A 263 15.37 3.92 -12.77
C ILE A 263 14.97 5.31 -13.27
N ASP A 264 15.72 6.36 -12.93
CA ASP A 264 15.51 7.73 -13.42
C ASP A 264 15.53 7.78 -14.94
N ALA A 265 16.56 7.23 -15.57
CA ALA A 265 16.69 7.19 -17.02
C ALA A 265 15.52 6.46 -17.70
N ARG A 266 15.06 5.34 -17.13
CA ARG A 266 13.92 4.57 -17.66
C ARG A 266 12.60 5.33 -17.51
N ILE A 267 12.36 5.96 -16.37
CA ILE A 267 11.17 6.80 -16.14
C ILE A 267 11.17 8.00 -17.11
N ARG A 268 12.29 8.72 -17.27
CA ARG A 268 12.40 9.82 -18.23
C ARG A 268 12.16 9.37 -19.67
N ARG A 269 12.62 8.17 -20.04
CA ARG A 269 12.35 7.58 -21.36
C ARG A 269 10.84 7.34 -21.56
N LEU A 270 10.14 6.84 -20.55
CA LEU A 270 8.68 6.66 -20.60
C LEU A 270 7.96 8.00 -20.73
N PHE A 271 8.31 9.01 -19.97
CA PHE A 271 7.71 10.35 -20.10
C PHE A 271 7.90 10.97 -21.49
N ARG A 272 9.00 10.64 -22.20
CA ARG A 272 9.22 11.13 -23.58
C ARG A 272 8.43 10.35 -24.64
N ARG A 273 8.12 9.09 -24.39
CA ARG A 273 7.50 8.20 -25.41
C ARG A 273 6.01 8.03 -25.19
N GLU A 274 5.56 8.13 -23.97
CA GLU A 274 4.20 7.81 -23.55
C GLU A 274 3.52 9.02 -22.91
N ARG A 275 2.20 9.07 -23.01
CA ARG A 275 1.40 10.10 -22.31
C ARG A 275 1.16 9.67 -20.87
N ILE A 276 2.18 9.80 -20.02
CA ILE A 276 2.12 9.42 -18.61
C ILE A 276 1.43 10.50 -17.78
N GLY A 277 0.32 10.12 -17.10
CA GLY A 277 -0.44 10.99 -16.20
C GLY A 277 -0.14 10.76 -14.72
N ALA A 278 0.38 9.59 -14.36
CA ALA A 278 0.69 9.29 -12.97
C ALA A 278 1.87 8.32 -12.83
N VAL A 279 2.48 8.38 -11.63
CA VAL A 279 3.38 7.36 -11.08
C VAL A 279 2.68 6.80 -9.86
N LEU A 280 2.36 5.51 -9.87
CA LEU A 280 1.73 4.78 -8.77
C LEU A 280 2.77 3.86 -8.10
N VAL A 281 2.95 3.99 -6.78
CA VAL A 281 3.96 3.22 -6.06
C VAL A 281 3.54 2.91 -4.62
N GLU A 282 3.90 1.72 -4.14
CA GLU A 282 3.92 1.40 -2.71
C GLU A 282 5.21 1.99 -2.11
N PRO A 283 5.18 2.80 -1.04
CA PRO A 283 6.42 3.29 -0.38
C PRO A 283 7.32 2.16 0.13
N VAL A 284 6.71 1.03 0.52
CA VAL A 284 7.35 -0.26 0.78
C VAL A 284 6.51 -1.32 0.09
N GLN A 285 7.09 -2.09 -0.82
CA GLN A 285 6.39 -3.20 -1.45
C GLN A 285 6.27 -4.37 -0.48
N VAL A 286 5.09 -4.56 0.11
CA VAL A 286 4.86 -5.64 1.08
C VAL A 286 4.71 -6.98 0.38
N ARG A 287 3.73 -7.08 -0.53
CA ARG A 287 3.47 -8.30 -1.32
C ARG A 287 4.63 -8.66 -2.27
N GLY A 288 5.43 -7.69 -2.65
CA GLY A 288 6.66 -7.88 -3.42
C GLY A 288 7.81 -8.51 -2.62
N GLY A 289 7.65 -8.68 -1.29
CA GLY A 289 8.64 -9.32 -0.42
C GLY A 289 9.22 -8.39 0.64
N VAL A 290 8.45 -7.44 1.15
CA VAL A 290 8.88 -6.42 2.11
C VAL A 290 10.09 -5.64 1.58
N ASN A 291 9.99 -5.16 0.34
CA ASN A 291 11.07 -4.40 -0.30
C ASN A 291 11.04 -2.95 0.16
N ILE A 292 12.13 -2.51 0.79
CA ILE A 292 12.29 -1.15 1.29
C ILE A 292 13.22 -0.41 0.34
N PRO A 293 12.77 0.67 -0.30
CA PRO A 293 13.60 1.44 -1.21
C PRO A 293 14.59 2.31 -0.43
N ARG A 294 15.63 2.80 -1.12
CA ARG A 294 16.52 3.82 -0.56
C ARG A 294 15.74 5.11 -0.28
N PRO A 295 16.10 5.90 0.73
CA PRO A 295 15.39 7.13 1.10
C PRO A 295 15.20 8.12 -0.05
N GLU A 296 16.12 8.16 -1.03
CA GLU A 296 16.11 9.07 -2.16
C GLU A 296 15.09 8.70 -3.25
N PHE A 297 14.50 7.50 -3.18
CA PHE A 297 13.61 6.99 -4.24
C PHE A 297 12.30 7.78 -4.38
N LEU A 298 11.56 7.96 -3.29
CA LEU A 298 10.30 8.72 -3.37
C LEU A 298 10.54 10.20 -3.69
N PRO A 299 11.56 10.89 -3.13
CA PRO A 299 11.95 12.24 -3.58
C PRO A 299 12.28 12.32 -5.07
N LEU A 300 12.95 11.31 -5.63
CA LEU A 300 13.20 11.22 -7.07
C LEU A 300 11.89 11.17 -7.87
N LEU A 301 10.94 10.29 -7.47
CA LEU A 301 9.65 10.19 -8.13
C LEU A 301 8.85 11.49 -8.04
N ARG A 302 8.85 12.15 -6.87
CA ARG A 302 8.19 13.46 -6.70
C ARG A 302 8.76 14.49 -7.64
N ARG A 303 10.08 14.58 -7.75
CA ARG A 303 10.75 15.51 -8.68
C ARG A 303 10.36 15.21 -10.12
N LEU A 304 10.41 13.96 -10.56
CA LEU A 304 10.06 13.55 -11.91
C LEU A 304 8.59 13.85 -12.24
N CYS A 305 7.68 13.60 -11.31
CA CYS A 305 6.27 13.95 -11.48
C CYS A 305 6.09 15.46 -11.65
N ASN A 306 6.78 16.28 -10.86
CA ASN A 306 6.74 17.74 -10.98
C ASN A 306 7.29 18.22 -12.33
N GLU A 307 8.43 17.68 -12.78
CA GLU A 307 9.07 18.04 -14.05
C GLU A 307 8.20 17.73 -15.28
N HIS A 308 7.38 16.67 -15.21
CA HIS A 308 6.60 16.18 -16.35
C HIS A 308 5.09 16.41 -16.24
N GLY A 309 4.62 17.08 -15.19
CA GLY A 309 3.19 17.33 -14.97
C GLY A 309 2.40 16.03 -14.86
N ALA A 310 2.89 15.10 -14.05
CA ALA A 310 2.24 13.86 -13.69
C ALA A 310 1.93 13.85 -12.18
N LEU A 311 0.96 13.05 -11.77
CA LEU A 311 0.62 12.89 -10.35
C LEU A 311 1.45 11.78 -9.71
N LEU A 312 1.93 12.03 -8.49
CA LEU A 312 2.49 11.00 -7.62
C LEU A 312 1.36 10.41 -6.75
N ILE A 313 1.06 9.13 -6.96
CA ILE A 313 0.06 8.37 -6.20
C ILE A 313 0.80 7.39 -5.30
N LEU A 314 0.60 7.49 -4.00
CA LEU A 314 1.15 6.54 -3.05
C LEU A 314 0.08 5.55 -2.57
N ASP A 315 0.36 4.27 -2.75
CA ASP A 315 -0.45 3.19 -2.19
C ASP A 315 0.04 2.87 -0.77
N GLU A 316 -0.62 3.45 0.21
CA GLU A 316 -0.35 3.24 1.63
C GLU A 316 -1.40 2.34 2.30
N ILE A 317 -2.10 1.54 1.50
CA ILE A 317 -3.13 0.62 1.99
C ILE A 317 -2.56 -0.35 3.02
N TYR A 318 -1.31 -0.78 2.85
CA TYR A 318 -0.64 -1.67 3.79
C TYR A 318 0.26 -0.93 4.78
N THR A 319 0.95 0.10 4.33
CA THR A 319 2.03 0.78 5.06
C THR A 319 1.54 1.90 5.99
N GLY A 320 0.33 2.38 5.79
CA GLY A 320 -0.26 3.47 6.57
C GLY A 320 -0.62 3.12 8.00
N PHE A 321 -1.11 4.11 8.72
CA PHE A 321 -1.66 4.02 10.07
C PHE A 321 -0.69 3.46 11.11
N GLY A 322 0.58 3.86 11.01
CA GLY A 322 1.59 3.54 12.02
C GLY A 322 2.39 2.27 11.76
N ARG A 323 2.08 1.49 10.71
CA ARG A 323 2.72 0.21 10.42
C ARG A 323 4.24 0.29 10.36
N THR A 324 4.78 1.32 9.71
CA THR A 324 6.22 1.52 9.51
C THR A 324 6.90 2.34 10.61
N GLY A 325 6.21 2.70 11.69
CA GLY A 325 6.75 3.57 12.74
C GLY A 325 6.57 5.07 12.48
N LYS A 326 5.94 5.45 11.39
CA LYS A 326 5.39 6.77 11.06
C LYS A 326 3.90 6.61 10.78
N TRP A 327 3.11 7.71 10.77
CA TRP A 327 1.70 7.63 10.39
C TRP A 327 1.53 7.03 9.00
N PHE A 328 2.35 7.51 8.06
CA PHE A 328 2.42 7.01 6.69
C PHE A 328 3.89 6.79 6.30
N ALA A 329 4.15 5.80 5.46
CA ALA A 329 5.52 5.44 5.11
C ALA A 329 6.23 6.52 4.28
N CYS A 330 5.51 7.34 3.53
CA CYS A 330 6.07 8.49 2.80
C CYS A 330 6.77 9.50 3.72
N GLU A 331 6.42 9.53 5.00
CA GLU A 331 7.02 10.42 6.00
C GLU A 331 8.49 10.05 6.34
N HIS A 332 8.95 8.84 6.00
CA HIS A 332 10.36 8.47 6.16
C HIS A 332 11.29 9.19 5.19
N SER A 333 10.77 9.60 4.04
CA SER A 333 11.50 10.35 3.00
C SER A 333 10.96 11.77 2.80
N GLU A 334 10.10 12.25 3.70
CA GLU A 334 9.47 13.58 3.67
C GLU A 334 8.81 13.89 2.32
N THR A 335 8.27 12.86 1.65
CA THR A 335 7.69 12.98 0.33
C THR A 335 6.18 13.14 0.39
N VAL A 336 5.67 14.30 0.00
CA VAL A 336 4.22 14.55 -0.08
C VAL A 336 3.70 14.14 -1.46
N PRO A 337 2.74 13.18 -1.53
CA PRO A 337 2.12 12.79 -2.79
C PRO A 337 1.06 13.80 -3.26
N ASP A 338 0.53 13.59 -4.46
CA ASP A 338 -0.69 14.26 -4.91
C ASP A 338 -1.95 13.51 -4.45
N ILE A 339 -1.85 12.17 -4.37
CA ILE A 339 -2.92 11.28 -3.93
C ILE A 339 -2.31 10.17 -3.06
N ILE A 340 -3.01 9.80 -1.98
CA ILE A 340 -2.70 8.65 -1.14
C ILE A 340 -3.90 7.70 -1.08
N CYS A 341 -3.67 6.40 -1.32
CA CYS A 341 -4.67 5.36 -1.19
C CYS A 341 -4.59 4.71 0.19
N LEU A 342 -5.70 4.64 0.90
CA LEU A 342 -5.80 4.16 2.28
C LEU A 342 -6.81 3.02 2.39
N GLY A 343 -6.57 2.06 3.29
CA GLY A 343 -7.46 0.91 3.52
C GLY A 343 -7.02 0.11 4.75
N LYS A 344 -7.23 -1.20 4.73
CA LYS A 344 -6.78 -2.15 5.79
C LYS A 344 -6.92 -1.61 7.22
N ALA A 345 -5.85 -1.07 7.79
CA ALA A 345 -5.77 -0.53 9.14
C ALA A 345 -6.68 0.69 9.39
N LEU A 346 -7.30 1.25 8.37
CA LEU A 346 -8.23 2.38 8.49
C LEU A 346 -9.38 2.07 9.44
N THR A 347 -9.95 0.86 9.39
CA THR A 347 -11.13 0.48 10.18
C THR A 347 -10.84 -0.59 11.25
N GLY A 348 -9.76 -1.34 11.10
CA GLY A 348 -9.47 -2.48 11.97
C GLY A 348 -10.34 -3.71 11.72
N GLY A 349 -11.00 -3.83 10.55
CA GLY A 349 -11.71 -5.05 10.16
C GLY A 349 -13.04 -4.87 9.45
N PHE A 350 -13.50 -3.64 9.20
CA PHE A 350 -14.71 -3.39 8.41
C PHE A 350 -14.35 -2.90 6.99
N PRO A 351 -15.08 -3.31 5.94
CA PRO A 351 -14.83 -2.86 4.58
C PRO A 351 -14.98 -1.33 4.44
N LEU A 352 -13.87 -0.63 4.28
CA LEU A 352 -13.79 0.78 3.94
C LEU A 352 -12.37 1.12 3.48
N SER A 353 -12.27 1.94 2.45
CA SER A 353 -11.04 2.51 1.95
C SER A 353 -11.26 3.95 1.49
N GLY A 354 -10.19 4.65 1.14
CA GLY A 354 -10.27 6.02 0.66
C GLY A 354 -9.14 6.37 -0.29
N CYS A 355 -9.51 7.05 -1.36
CA CYS A 355 -8.60 7.81 -2.20
C CYS A 355 -8.61 9.25 -1.67
N VAL A 356 -7.50 9.68 -1.07
CA VAL A 356 -7.35 11.00 -0.46
C VAL A 356 -6.38 11.79 -1.32
N GLY A 357 -6.80 12.91 -1.88
CA GLY A 357 -5.97 13.74 -2.75
C GLY A 357 -5.95 15.21 -2.34
N ARG A 358 -4.91 15.93 -2.76
CA ARG A 358 -4.85 17.38 -2.63
C ARG A 358 -6.13 18.00 -3.20
N SER A 359 -6.71 18.97 -2.51
CA SER A 359 -7.99 19.56 -2.93
C SER A 359 -7.94 20.19 -4.32
N ASP A 360 -6.83 20.83 -4.70
CA ASP A 360 -6.65 21.41 -6.04
C ASP A 360 -6.66 20.35 -7.15
N VAL A 361 -6.01 19.19 -6.92
CA VAL A 361 -6.01 18.04 -7.84
C VAL A 361 -7.41 17.43 -7.95
N MET A 362 -8.06 17.22 -6.80
CA MET A 362 -9.39 16.61 -6.76
C MET A 362 -10.44 17.53 -7.42
N ASP A 363 -10.38 18.83 -7.20
CA ASP A 363 -11.31 19.79 -7.80
C ASP A 363 -11.08 19.98 -9.30
N ALA A 364 -9.83 19.88 -9.76
CA ALA A 364 -9.51 19.90 -11.20
C ALA A 364 -10.00 18.61 -11.90
N ALA A 365 -9.94 17.46 -11.22
CA ALA A 365 -10.32 16.17 -11.78
C ALA A 365 -11.85 15.96 -11.81
N TRP A 366 -12.53 16.29 -10.73
CA TRP A 366 -13.94 15.93 -10.53
C TRP A 366 -14.83 17.18 -10.67
N PRO A 367 -15.61 17.30 -11.76
CA PRO A 367 -16.50 18.43 -11.93
C PRO A 367 -17.61 18.40 -10.87
N PRO A 368 -18.24 19.55 -10.57
CA PRO A 368 -19.45 19.58 -9.75
C PRO A 368 -20.51 18.64 -10.31
N SER A 369 -21.17 17.86 -9.43
CA SER A 369 -22.25 16.98 -9.84
C SER A 369 -23.43 17.79 -10.39
N THR A 370 -24.00 17.32 -11.50
CA THR A 370 -25.22 17.87 -12.11
C THR A 370 -26.47 17.05 -11.78
N GLY A 371 -26.34 16.16 -10.78
CA GLY A 371 -27.41 15.27 -10.33
C GLY A 371 -26.93 13.86 -10.06
N GLU A 372 -26.13 13.29 -10.96
CA GLU A 372 -25.55 11.95 -10.80
C GLU A 372 -24.02 12.02 -10.76
N ALA A 373 -23.42 11.25 -9.85
CA ALA A 373 -21.98 11.17 -9.72
C ALA A 373 -21.40 10.24 -10.79
N ILE A 374 -20.33 10.67 -11.48
CA ILE A 374 -19.63 9.85 -12.49
C ILE A 374 -18.78 8.72 -11.87
N HIS A 375 -18.66 8.69 -10.55
CA HIS A 375 -18.03 7.61 -9.78
C HIS A 375 -18.75 7.45 -8.44
N THR A 376 -19.49 6.37 -8.29
CA THR A 376 -20.21 6.05 -7.07
C THR A 376 -20.31 4.54 -6.86
N SER A 377 -20.69 4.13 -5.67
CA SER A 377 -21.11 2.77 -5.34
C SER A 377 -22.11 2.79 -4.19
N THR A 378 -22.93 1.73 -4.08
CA THR A 378 -23.98 1.62 -3.06
C THR A 378 -23.50 1.86 -1.64
N PHE A 379 -22.29 1.38 -1.29
CA PHE A 379 -21.75 1.46 0.07
C PHE A 379 -20.69 2.54 0.25
N LEU A 380 -20.64 3.53 -0.62
CA LEU A 380 -19.66 4.61 -0.59
C LEU A 380 -19.73 5.40 0.72
N GLY A 381 -18.65 5.34 1.52
CA GLY A 381 -18.60 6.00 2.83
C GLY A 381 -19.60 5.41 3.83
N HIS A 382 -19.67 4.07 3.93
CA HIS A 382 -20.60 3.33 4.79
C HIS A 382 -20.59 3.83 6.25
N PRO A 383 -21.76 4.11 6.88
CA PRO A 383 -21.82 4.72 8.21
C PRO A 383 -21.07 3.94 9.29
N VAL A 384 -21.22 2.61 9.32
CA VAL A 384 -20.52 1.74 10.28
C VAL A 384 -19.02 1.77 10.06
N GLY A 385 -18.57 1.69 8.80
CA GLY A 385 -17.16 1.81 8.45
C GLY A 385 -16.55 3.14 8.88
N CYS A 386 -17.27 4.25 8.65
CA CYS A 386 -16.83 5.59 9.08
C CYS A 386 -16.73 5.70 10.61
N ALA A 387 -17.71 5.14 11.36
CA ALA A 387 -17.66 5.13 12.83
C ALA A 387 -16.45 4.32 13.34
N MET A 388 -16.20 3.15 12.77
CA MET A 388 -15.07 2.30 13.14
C MET A 388 -13.73 2.96 12.76
N ALA A 389 -13.62 3.59 11.60
CA ALA A 389 -12.42 4.30 11.17
C ALA A 389 -12.05 5.45 12.10
N LEU A 390 -13.03 6.29 12.46
CA LEU A 390 -12.82 7.38 13.45
C LEU A 390 -12.38 6.84 14.80
N ALA A 391 -12.97 5.73 15.26
CA ALA A 391 -12.58 5.09 16.52
C ALA A 391 -11.17 4.48 16.42
N GLN A 392 -10.82 3.86 15.29
CA GLN A 392 -9.52 3.26 15.03
C GLN A 392 -8.40 4.32 15.04
N ILE A 393 -8.59 5.45 14.36
CA ILE A 393 -7.64 6.57 14.35
C ILE A 393 -7.41 7.10 15.78
N LYS A 394 -8.49 7.25 16.56
CA LYS A 394 -8.41 7.64 17.96
C LYS A 394 -7.64 6.62 18.81
N GLU A 395 -7.84 5.33 18.59
CA GLU A 395 -7.12 4.28 19.32
C GLU A 395 -5.63 4.24 18.97
N ILE A 396 -5.27 4.40 17.69
CA ILE A 396 -3.87 4.50 17.24
C ILE A 396 -3.17 5.66 17.96
N THR A 397 -3.82 6.81 18.04
CA THR A 397 -3.30 7.98 18.75
C THR A 397 -3.21 7.76 20.27
N ARG A 398 -4.31 7.31 20.90
CA ARG A 398 -4.41 7.11 22.35
C ARG A 398 -3.38 6.10 22.88
N LEU A 399 -3.16 5.01 22.15
CA LEU A 399 -2.22 3.94 22.51
C LEU A 399 -0.79 4.22 22.02
N GLN A 400 -0.55 5.38 21.39
CA GLN A 400 0.73 5.78 20.80
C GLN A 400 1.32 4.70 19.88
N LEU A 401 0.47 4.07 19.07
CA LEU A 401 0.84 2.87 18.29
C LEU A 401 1.92 3.17 17.25
N VAL A 402 1.98 4.38 16.71
CA VAL A 402 3.04 4.83 15.79
C VAL A 402 4.42 4.73 16.46
N ARG A 403 4.58 5.36 17.64
CA ARG A 403 5.84 5.30 18.41
C ARG A 403 6.17 3.89 18.87
N ARG A 404 5.14 3.13 19.27
CA ARG A 404 5.29 1.73 19.67
C ARG A 404 5.78 0.87 18.52
N SER A 405 5.23 1.04 17.32
CA SER A 405 5.66 0.35 16.09
C SER A 405 7.12 0.64 15.77
N SER A 406 7.55 1.91 15.85
CA SER A 406 8.95 2.28 15.65
C SER A 406 9.87 1.53 16.62
N LYS A 407 9.60 1.63 17.94
CA LYS A 407 10.44 1.01 18.97
C LYS A 407 10.50 -0.52 18.88
N LEU A 408 9.34 -1.18 18.75
CA LEU A 408 9.28 -2.64 18.70
C LEU A 408 9.72 -3.19 17.35
N GLY A 409 9.61 -2.39 16.28
CA GLY A 409 10.13 -2.73 14.96
C GLY A 409 11.64 -2.82 14.94
N SER A 410 12.35 -1.87 15.57
CA SER A 410 13.82 -1.94 15.74
C SER A 410 14.23 -3.21 16.49
N LEU A 411 13.57 -3.51 17.62
CA LEU A 411 13.81 -4.74 18.37
C LEU A 411 13.57 -6.01 17.53
N LEU A 412 12.47 -6.06 16.78
CA LEU A 412 12.19 -7.20 15.89
C LEU A 412 13.26 -7.36 14.83
N LEU A 413 13.69 -6.26 14.20
CA LEU A 413 14.68 -6.30 13.13
C LEU A 413 16.05 -6.73 13.64
N GLU A 414 16.47 -6.25 14.83
CA GLU A 414 17.69 -6.69 15.50
C GLU A 414 17.68 -8.20 15.74
N MET A 415 16.63 -8.73 16.35
CA MET A 415 16.48 -10.17 16.62
C MET A 415 16.47 -11.01 15.32
N LEU A 416 15.82 -10.55 14.25
CA LEU A 416 15.82 -11.25 12.96
C LEU A 416 17.19 -11.18 12.27
N ALA A 417 17.92 -10.08 12.42
CA ALA A 417 19.27 -9.93 11.88
C ALA A 417 20.27 -10.88 12.56
N GLU A 418 20.15 -11.12 13.87
CA GLU A 418 20.96 -12.10 14.61
C GLU A 418 20.80 -13.52 14.03
N LEU A 419 19.61 -13.89 13.57
CA LEU A 419 19.38 -15.19 12.92
C LEU A 419 20.14 -15.33 11.60
N SER A 420 20.39 -14.20 10.90
CA SER A 420 21.08 -14.20 9.61
C SER A 420 22.59 -14.57 9.74
N GLY A 421 23.17 -14.45 10.93
CA GLY A 421 24.55 -14.85 11.23
C GLY A 421 24.76 -16.33 11.51
N ARG A 422 23.71 -17.15 11.55
CA ARG A 422 23.79 -18.59 11.89
C ARG A 422 24.30 -19.41 10.70
N ARG A 423 24.98 -20.54 11.01
CA ARG A 423 25.37 -21.52 9.99
C ARG A 423 24.19 -22.41 9.65
N LEU A 424 23.50 -22.10 8.56
CA LEU A 424 22.34 -22.80 8.05
C LEU A 424 22.60 -23.32 6.62
N PRO A 425 21.83 -24.31 6.13
CA PRO A 425 21.90 -24.75 4.72
C PRO A 425 21.43 -23.65 3.75
N VAL A 426 20.79 -22.60 4.25
CA VAL A 426 20.27 -21.45 3.52
C VAL A 426 20.91 -20.15 4.03
N SER A 427 20.81 -19.09 3.25
CA SER A 427 21.12 -17.72 3.68
C SER A 427 19.84 -16.99 4.09
N LEU A 428 19.92 -16.24 5.19
CA LEU A 428 18.83 -15.41 5.69
C LEU A 428 19.19 -13.94 5.54
N SER A 429 18.22 -13.11 5.17
CA SER A 429 18.38 -11.65 5.11
C SER A 429 17.14 -10.99 5.69
N ALA A 430 17.34 -10.24 6.79
CA ALA A 430 16.28 -9.51 7.45
C ALA A 430 16.18 -8.07 6.92
N ARG A 431 14.96 -7.55 6.76
CA ARG A 431 14.67 -6.15 6.41
C ARG A 431 13.32 -5.72 6.98
N GLY A 432 13.16 -4.44 7.26
CA GLY A 432 11.90 -3.95 7.85
C GLY A 432 11.90 -2.46 8.17
N LEU A 433 10.71 -1.92 8.40
CA LEU A 433 10.45 -0.59 8.94
C LEU A 433 9.30 -0.68 9.95
N GLY A 434 9.52 -0.27 11.19
CA GLY A 434 8.55 -0.44 12.24
C GLY A 434 8.13 -1.91 12.39
N LEU A 435 6.86 -2.17 12.66
CA LEU A 435 6.32 -3.54 12.77
C LEU A 435 5.89 -4.10 11.40
N LEU A 436 6.71 -3.89 10.40
CA LEU A 436 6.66 -4.50 9.08
C LEU A 436 8.05 -5.04 8.77
N ALA A 437 8.26 -6.34 8.92
CA ALA A 437 9.54 -6.98 8.69
C ALA A 437 9.40 -8.23 7.81
N GLY A 438 10.45 -8.55 7.06
CA GLY A 438 10.59 -9.74 6.25
C GLY A 438 11.93 -10.41 6.49
N LEU A 439 11.91 -11.73 6.60
CA LEU A 439 13.09 -12.58 6.61
C LEU A 439 13.13 -13.35 5.29
N GLU A 440 14.00 -12.92 4.39
CA GLU A 440 14.19 -13.59 3.10
C GLU A 440 15.08 -14.83 3.26
N VAL A 441 14.64 -15.93 2.65
CA VAL A 441 15.29 -17.23 2.70
C VAL A 441 15.79 -17.59 1.29
N CYS A 442 17.09 -17.83 1.15
CA CYS A 442 17.72 -18.15 -0.11
C CYS A 442 18.64 -19.35 0.02
N ASN A 443 18.75 -20.15 -1.03
CA ASN A 443 19.80 -21.16 -1.14
C ASN A 443 21.19 -20.49 -1.16
N ARG A 444 22.25 -21.25 -0.95
CA ARG A 444 23.63 -20.72 -0.94
C ARG A 444 24.08 -20.13 -2.28
N ASP A 445 23.52 -20.58 -3.38
CA ASP A 445 23.73 -20.01 -4.72
C ASP A 445 22.97 -18.71 -4.97
N GLY A 446 22.17 -18.33 -3.94
CA GLY A 446 21.36 -17.14 -3.97
C GLY A 446 20.01 -17.34 -4.64
N SER A 447 19.59 -18.51 -5.08
CA SER A 447 18.23 -18.79 -5.58
C SER A 447 17.21 -18.77 -4.44
N PRO A 448 15.90 -18.46 -4.69
CA PRO A 448 14.86 -18.48 -3.67
C PRO A 448 14.71 -19.89 -3.05
N ALA A 449 14.71 -19.95 -1.70
CA ALA A 449 14.50 -21.22 -0.98
C ALA A 449 13.04 -21.36 -0.55
N THR A 450 12.12 -21.37 -1.52
CA THR A 450 10.65 -21.38 -1.31
C THR A 450 10.20 -22.52 -0.39
N GLN A 451 10.66 -23.76 -0.65
CA GLN A 451 10.26 -24.92 0.14
C GLN A 451 10.74 -24.81 1.59
N PHE A 452 11.93 -24.24 1.80
CA PHE A 452 12.45 -24.03 3.14
C PHE A 452 11.61 -22.97 3.89
N ALA A 453 11.23 -21.87 3.24
CA ALA A 453 10.37 -20.85 3.80
C ALA A 453 8.99 -21.42 4.18
N PHE A 454 8.39 -22.27 3.34
CA PHE A 454 7.12 -22.93 3.66
C PHE A 454 7.25 -23.90 4.85
N ARG A 455 8.37 -24.63 4.98
CA ARG A 455 8.60 -25.47 6.18
C ARG A 455 8.66 -24.62 7.44
N ILE A 456 9.34 -23.46 7.42
CA ILE A 456 9.36 -22.50 8.54
C ILE A 456 7.93 -22.08 8.88
N ILE A 457 7.15 -21.61 7.90
CA ILE A 457 5.79 -21.09 8.10
C ILE A 457 4.87 -22.14 8.71
N LYS A 458 4.91 -23.36 8.19
CA LYS A 458 4.10 -24.48 8.72
C LYS A 458 4.56 -24.91 10.13
N SER A 459 5.86 -24.90 10.40
CA SER A 459 6.40 -25.21 11.72
C SER A 459 6.02 -24.14 12.74
N MET A 460 6.10 -22.86 12.38
CA MET A 460 5.60 -21.75 13.19
C MET A 460 4.10 -21.93 13.52
N LEU A 461 3.29 -22.26 12.52
CA LEU A 461 1.85 -22.49 12.71
C LEU A 461 1.59 -23.61 13.71
N ARG A 462 2.27 -24.78 13.58
CA ARG A 462 2.13 -25.92 14.52
C ARG A 462 2.54 -25.55 15.95
N ARG A 463 3.45 -24.60 16.12
CA ARG A 463 3.91 -24.09 17.41
C ARG A 463 3.10 -22.88 17.92
N GLY A 464 1.97 -22.57 17.25
CA GLY A 464 1.02 -21.54 17.68
C GLY A 464 1.34 -20.10 17.21
N PHE A 465 2.10 -19.93 16.12
CA PHE A 465 2.45 -18.62 15.56
C PHE A 465 2.02 -18.52 14.10
N ILE A 466 1.25 -17.51 13.75
CA ILE A 466 0.80 -17.27 12.38
C ILE A 466 1.74 -16.26 11.71
N VAL A 467 2.44 -16.69 10.67
CA VAL A 467 3.24 -15.86 9.74
C VAL A 467 2.83 -16.19 8.30
N LEU A 468 3.15 -15.34 7.34
CA LEU A 468 2.77 -15.51 5.93
C LEU A 468 3.98 -15.43 5.00
N PRO A 469 3.92 -16.13 3.84
CA PRO A 469 4.90 -15.96 2.79
C PRO A 469 4.62 -14.70 1.97
N GLU A 470 5.68 -13.97 1.63
CA GLU A 470 5.65 -12.83 0.72
C GLU A 470 6.73 -12.97 -0.36
N GLY A 471 6.67 -12.07 -1.37
CA GLY A 471 7.58 -12.09 -2.50
C GLY A 471 7.08 -12.94 -3.67
N GLU A 472 7.66 -12.74 -4.84
CA GLU A 472 7.28 -13.46 -6.07
C GLU A 472 7.45 -14.97 -5.93
N HIS A 473 8.47 -15.40 -5.20
CA HIS A 473 8.82 -16.79 -4.96
C HIS A 473 8.34 -17.32 -3.60
N ALA A 474 7.54 -16.55 -2.85
CA ALA A 474 7.05 -16.91 -1.53
C ALA A 474 8.17 -17.35 -0.55
N ASN A 475 9.37 -16.80 -0.71
CA ASN A 475 10.56 -17.12 0.09
C ASN A 475 10.89 -16.07 1.16
N VAL A 476 9.99 -15.12 1.41
CA VAL A 476 10.09 -14.13 2.48
C VAL A 476 9.06 -14.44 3.56
N VAL A 477 9.51 -14.78 4.76
CA VAL A 477 8.64 -14.92 5.93
C VAL A 477 8.35 -13.53 6.47
N SER A 478 7.09 -13.11 6.45
CA SER A 478 6.69 -11.75 6.83
C SER A 478 6.13 -11.66 8.24
N PHE A 479 6.47 -10.56 8.92
CA PHE A 479 6.04 -10.20 10.27
C PHE A 479 5.37 -8.84 10.23
N THR A 480 4.05 -8.83 10.35
CA THR A 480 3.23 -7.61 10.36
C THR A 480 2.20 -7.66 11.50
N PRO A 481 2.64 -7.92 12.75
CA PRO A 481 1.75 -8.16 13.88
C PRO A 481 0.85 -6.95 14.17
N PRO A 482 -0.24 -7.10 14.95
CA PRO A 482 -0.94 -5.97 15.52
C PRO A 482 0.04 -5.03 16.26
N LEU A 483 -0.12 -3.71 16.11
CA LEU A 483 0.79 -2.73 16.72
C LEU A 483 0.73 -2.73 18.27
N THR A 484 -0.25 -3.44 18.82
CA THR A 484 -0.42 -3.68 20.25
C THR A 484 0.42 -4.84 20.79
N ILE A 485 1.16 -5.56 19.93
CA ILE A 485 2.02 -6.67 20.33
C ILE A 485 3.02 -6.26 21.41
N SER A 486 3.37 -7.15 22.31
CA SER A 486 4.39 -6.89 23.35
C SER A 486 5.79 -7.34 22.91
N GLY A 487 6.82 -6.74 23.51
CA GLY A 487 8.21 -7.18 23.28
C GLY A 487 8.42 -8.65 23.67
N ARG A 488 7.80 -9.11 24.74
CA ARG A 488 7.84 -10.53 25.15
C ARG A 488 7.25 -11.47 24.11
N GLN A 489 6.14 -11.07 23.47
CA GLN A 489 5.53 -11.87 22.40
C GLN A 489 6.41 -11.92 21.16
N LEU A 490 7.06 -10.82 20.78
CA LEU A 490 8.04 -10.80 19.69
C LEU A 490 9.25 -11.69 20.00
N GLN A 491 9.80 -11.58 21.21
CA GLN A 491 10.91 -12.42 21.67
C GLN A 491 10.54 -13.90 21.62
N ALA A 492 9.36 -14.28 22.11
CA ALA A 492 8.88 -15.68 22.06
C ALA A 492 8.77 -16.17 20.61
N ALA A 493 8.22 -15.35 19.70
CA ALA A 493 8.06 -15.74 18.29
C ALA A 493 9.42 -15.92 17.59
N VAL A 494 10.39 -15.04 17.86
CA VAL A 494 11.74 -15.14 17.24
C VAL A 494 12.55 -16.28 17.88
N ALA A 495 12.40 -16.53 19.19
CA ALA A 495 13.02 -17.68 19.85
C ALA A 495 12.52 -19.00 19.23
N GLU A 496 11.22 -19.12 19.02
CA GLU A 496 10.61 -20.29 18.38
C GLU A 496 11.10 -20.47 16.93
N LEU A 497 11.18 -19.38 16.18
CA LEU A 497 11.77 -19.39 14.84
C LEU A 497 13.23 -19.85 14.87
N ALA A 498 14.00 -19.42 15.88
CA ALA A 498 15.40 -19.82 16.07
C ALA A 498 15.55 -21.31 16.32
N GLU A 499 14.65 -21.92 17.10
CA GLU A 499 14.60 -23.37 17.35
C GLU A 499 14.26 -24.13 16.06
N ILE A 500 13.21 -23.68 15.34
CA ILE A 500 12.84 -24.28 14.04
C ILE A 500 14.00 -24.29 13.06
N LEU A 501 14.80 -23.21 13.03
CA LEU A 501 15.96 -23.11 12.16
C LEU A 501 17.09 -24.05 12.57
N ASN A 502 17.25 -24.35 13.86
CA ASN A 502 18.24 -25.30 14.36
C ASN A 502 17.85 -26.77 14.08
N ASP A 503 16.54 -27.06 13.99
CA ASP A 503 15.99 -28.40 13.73
C ASP A 503 16.04 -28.78 12.22
N GLN A 504 16.46 -27.87 11.33
CA GLN A 504 16.52 -28.07 9.87
C GLN A 504 17.93 -28.44 9.39
#